data_2f4f7e23d2ba140b8d10d58dc70235f7
#
_entry.id   2f4f7e23d2ba140b8d10d58dc70235f7
#
_cell.length_a   1.000
_cell.length_b   1.000
_cell.length_c   1.000
_cell.angle_alpha   90.00
_cell.angle_beta   90.00
_cell.angle_gamma   90.00
#
_symmetry.space_group_name_H-M   'P 1'
#
loop_
_entity.id
_entity.type
_entity.pdbx_description
1 polymer ?
#
loop_
_entity_poly.entity_id
_entity_poly.type
_entity_poly.pdbx_seq_one_letter_code
_entity_poly.pdbx_strand_id
1 'polypeptide(L)'
;MRPLIGFTPANMSIFKLAFSHKSNPSDKVYAMQNNERLEFLGDAVLGTIVAEYLFIKYPNANEGFLTKMRSKIVKRNTLNKIGDKMGLDMLLSDYSQTRLSRSMLGNAVEALVGAVYLEKGYGATKRFVINKILRNYVDVHELESFDDNYKSQLLEWCQKNGQTVSYKLVARYKFEKRDRFKVAVMVDNQKVATADDFNKKSAEQTASEKAMMMLGIIADTGENGVLEEDDEEENED
;
A
#
# COMPACT_ATOMS: atom_id res chain seq x y z
N MET A 1 -21.14 -14.49 1.47
CA MET A 1 -21.04 -13.66 0.25
C MET A 1 -22.03 -12.50 0.20
N ARG A 2 -23.36 -12.71 0.31
CA ARG A 2 -24.35 -11.62 0.27
C ARG A 2 -24.08 -10.44 1.24
N PRO A 3 -23.71 -10.65 2.51
CA PRO A 3 -23.38 -9.53 3.41
C PRO A 3 -22.21 -8.70 2.91
N LEU A 4 -21.22 -9.36 2.29
CA LEU A 4 -19.98 -8.74 1.81
C LEU A 4 -20.22 -7.85 0.58
N ILE A 5 -20.89 -8.38 -0.46
CA ILE A 5 -21.06 -7.69 -1.75
C ILE A 5 -22.43 -7.02 -1.93
N GLY A 6 -23.38 -7.27 -1.04
CA GLY A 6 -24.71 -6.64 -1.06
C GLY A 6 -25.76 -7.32 -1.95
N PHE A 7 -25.41 -8.41 -2.65
CA PHE A 7 -26.33 -9.20 -3.48
C PHE A 7 -25.98 -10.69 -3.42
N THR A 8 -26.88 -11.54 -3.91
CA THR A 8 -26.64 -12.98 -4.06
C THR A 8 -26.02 -13.23 -5.43
N PRO A 9 -24.80 -13.82 -5.51
CA PRO A 9 -24.18 -14.18 -6.78
C PRO A 9 -25.01 -15.20 -7.56
N ALA A 10 -25.13 -15.02 -8.86
CA ALA A 10 -25.65 -16.07 -9.77
C ALA A 10 -24.53 -17.08 -10.11
N ASN A 11 -23.30 -16.58 -10.28
CA ASN A 11 -22.12 -17.42 -10.52
C ASN A 11 -21.18 -17.42 -9.32
N MET A 12 -21.39 -18.34 -8.37
CA MET A 12 -20.56 -18.47 -7.18
C MET A 12 -19.10 -18.86 -7.50
N SER A 13 -18.86 -19.52 -8.65
CA SER A 13 -17.52 -20.01 -9.00
C SER A 13 -16.53 -18.87 -9.20
N ILE A 14 -16.96 -17.74 -9.79
CA ILE A 14 -16.10 -16.58 -9.99
C ILE A 14 -15.69 -15.93 -8.66
N PHE A 15 -16.56 -15.93 -7.65
CA PHE A 15 -16.26 -15.41 -6.32
C PHE A 15 -15.34 -16.34 -5.53
N LYS A 16 -15.49 -17.67 -5.68
CA LYS A 16 -14.55 -18.65 -5.13
C LYS A 16 -13.18 -18.44 -5.74
N LEU A 17 -13.09 -18.23 -7.05
CA LEU A 17 -11.86 -17.95 -7.76
C LEU A 17 -11.17 -16.67 -7.26
N ALA A 18 -11.91 -15.63 -6.91
CA ALA A 18 -11.34 -14.39 -6.36
C ALA A 18 -10.54 -14.61 -5.07
N PHE A 19 -10.87 -15.66 -4.30
CA PHE A 19 -10.16 -16.04 -3.08
C PHE A 19 -9.16 -17.20 -3.24
N SER A 20 -9.01 -17.74 -4.46
CA SER A 20 -8.07 -18.82 -4.75
C SER A 20 -6.69 -18.28 -5.10
N HIS A 21 -5.68 -18.58 -4.27
CA HIS A 21 -4.31 -18.14 -4.50
C HIS A 21 -3.46 -19.23 -5.17
N LYS A 22 -2.44 -18.82 -5.95
CA LYS A 22 -1.53 -19.67 -6.76
C LYS A 22 -0.75 -20.73 -5.98
N SER A 23 -0.67 -20.62 -4.67
CA SER A 23 0.11 -21.51 -3.82
C SER A 23 -0.58 -22.82 -3.45
N ASN A 24 -1.66 -23.21 -4.11
CA ASN A 24 -2.28 -24.51 -3.90
C ASN A 24 -1.74 -25.53 -4.93
N PRO A 25 -0.75 -26.39 -4.57
CA PRO A 25 -0.09 -27.29 -5.52
C PRO A 25 -0.90 -28.55 -5.89
N SER A 26 -2.01 -28.79 -5.20
CA SER A 26 -2.70 -30.09 -5.25
C SER A 26 -3.58 -30.30 -6.47
N ASP A 27 -3.84 -29.29 -7.29
CA ASP A 27 -4.68 -29.42 -8.48
C ASP A 27 -4.05 -28.77 -9.71
N LYS A 28 -3.43 -29.59 -10.54
CA LYS A 28 -2.86 -29.15 -11.84
C LYS A 28 -3.89 -28.47 -12.75
N VAL A 29 -5.18 -28.75 -12.60
CA VAL A 29 -6.27 -28.14 -13.35
C VAL A 29 -6.59 -26.74 -12.81
N TYR A 30 -6.46 -26.50 -11.49
CA TYR A 30 -6.65 -25.20 -10.85
C TYR A 30 -5.40 -24.33 -10.86
N ALA A 31 -4.21 -24.88 -11.15
CA ALA A 31 -2.98 -24.12 -11.30
C ALA A 31 -3.04 -23.04 -12.41
N MET A 32 -3.93 -23.20 -13.39
CA MET A 32 -4.22 -22.21 -14.44
C MET A 32 -5.37 -21.24 -14.07
N GLN A 33 -6.07 -21.45 -12.95
CA GLN A 33 -7.20 -20.65 -12.50
C GLN A 33 -6.90 -20.09 -11.09
N ASN A 34 -6.07 -19.08 -11.02
CA ASN A 34 -5.87 -18.30 -9.81
C ASN A 34 -6.58 -16.95 -9.93
N ASN A 35 -6.59 -16.18 -8.85
CA ASN A 35 -7.21 -14.87 -8.80
C ASN A 35 -6.46 -13.78 -9.58
N GLU A 36 -5.25 -14.02 -10.09
CA GLU A 36 -4.39 -13.01 -10.75
C GLU A 36 -5.10 -12.28 -11.91
N ARG A 37 -5.88 -13.01 -12.72
CA ARG A 37 -6.62 -12.40 -13.83
C ARG A 37 -7.78 -11.52 -13.34
N LEU A 38 -8.43 -11.92 -12.24
CA LEU A 38 -9.47 -11.11 -11.61
C LEU A 38 -8.88 -9.89 -10.90
N GLU A 39 -7.73 -10.06 -10.23
CA GLU A 39 -6.93 -9.00 -9.65
C GLU A 39 -6.56 -7.94 -10.71
N PHE A 40 -5.96 -8.36 -11.83
CA PHE A 40 -5.62 -7.47 -12.94
C PHE A 40 -6.82 -6.65 -13.44
N LEU A 41 -7.98 -7.32 -13.65
CA LEU A 41 -9.18 -6.63 -14.10
C LEU A 41 -9.74 -5.72 -13.00
N GLY A 42 -9.74 -6.21 -11.78
CA GLY A 42 -10.27 -5.49 -10.61
C GLY A 42 -9.47 -4.24 -10.28
N ASP A 43 -8.14 -4.27 -10.35
CA ASP A 43 -7.28 -3.10 -10.19
C ASP A 43 -7.67 -1.99 -11.19
N ALA A 44 -7.78 -2.31 -12.47
CA ALA A 44 -8.17 -1.35 -13.50
C ALA A 44 -9.57 -0.74 -13.24
N VAL A 45 -10.55 -1.58 -12.88
CA VAL A 45 -11.93 -1.14 -12.61
C VAL A 45 -11.99 -0.32 -11.32
N LEU A 46 -11.31 -0.76 -10.26
CA LEU A 46 -11.21 -0.04 -8.99
C LEU A 46 -10.57 1.33 -9.20
N GLY A 47 -9.44 1.40 -9.92
CA GLY A 47 -8.76 2.63 -10.26
C GLY A 47 -9.65 3.62 -11.00
N THR A 48 -10.45 3.15 -11.95
CA THR A 48 -11.41 3.96 -12.70
C THR A 48 -12.53 4.49 -11.80
N ILE A 49 -13.12 3.64 -10.96
CA ILE A 49 -14.20 4.03 -10.03
C ILE A 49 -13.71 5.05 -9.00
N VAL A 50 -12.51 4.85 -8.45
CA VAL A 50 -11.90 5.78 -7.50
C VAL A 50 -11.60 7.12 -8.17
N ALA A 51 -11.10 7.12 -9.41
CA ALA A 51 -10.86 8.35 -10.16
C ALA A 51 -12.15 9.13 -10.40
N GLU A 52 -13.21 8.46 -10.85
CA GLU A 52 -14.54 9.06 -11.05
C GLU A 52 -15.11 9.61 -9.72
N TYR A 53 -15.00 8.85 -8.63
CA TYR A 53 -15.44 9.28 -7.31
C TYR A 53 -14.73 10.56 -6.84
N LEU A 54 -13.41 10.61 -6.97
CA LEU A 54 -12.60 11.78 -6.58
C LEU A 54 -12.89 12.98 -7.46
N PHE A 55 -13.02 12.79 -8.78
CA PHE A 55 -13.35 13.85 -9.73
C PHE A 55 -14.68 14.53 -9.38
N ILE A 56 -15.70 13.75 -9.02
CA ILE A 56 -17.00 14.28 -8.63
C ILE A 56 -16.96 14.92 -7.23
N LYS A 57 -16.22 14.33 -6.29
CA LYS A 57 -16.15 14.79 -4.91
C LYS A 57 -15.36 16.09 -4.78
N TYR A 58 -14.35 16.31 -5.60
CA TYR A 58 -13.44 17.46 -5.56
C TYR A 58 -13.43 18.25 -6.87
N PRO A 59 -14.53 18.93 -7.22
CA PRO A 59 -14.70 19.58 -8.54
C PRO A 59 -13.69 20.70 -8.82
N ASN A 60 -13.11 21.29 -7.77
CA ASN A 60 -12.15 22.39 -7.88
C ASN A 60 -10.69 21.94 -7.69
N ALA A 61 -10.43 20.64 -7.48
CA ALA A 61 -9.08 20.15 -7.29
C ALA A 61 -8.35 19.99 -8.63
N ASN A 62 -7.04 20.24 -8.62
CA ASN A 62 -6.19 20.02 -9.78
C ASN A 62 -5.89 18.53 -10.00
N GLU A 63 -5.35 18.19 -11.16
CA GLU A 63 -5.01 16.82 -11.56
C GLU A 63 -4.01 16.17 -10.58
N GLY A 64 -2.98 16.90 -10.13
CA GLY A 64 -1.97 16.41 -9.20
C GLY A 64 -2.58 15.94 -7.87
N PHE A 65 -3.51 16.72 -7.30
CA PHE A 65 -4.24 16.33 -6.10
C PHE A 65 -5.06 15.05 -6.33
N LEU A 66 -5.84 14.98 -7.42
CA LEU A 66 -6.67 13.82 -7.74
C LEU A 66 -5.83 12.56 -7.94
N THR A 67 -4.71 12.66 -8.63
CA THR A 67 -3.77 11.56 -8.86
C THR A 67 -3.14 11.08 -7.55
N LYS A 68 -2.72 12.00 -6.68
CA LYS A 68 -2.17 11.68 -5.36
C LYS A 68 -3.20 10.98 -4.47
N MET A 69 -4.42 11.49 -4.39
CA MET A 69 -5.50 10.89 -3.61
C MET A 69 -5.88 9.50 -4.13
N ARG A 70 -6.00 9.32 -5.44
CA ARG A 70 -6.23 8.01 -6.04
C ARG A 70 -5.14 7.02 -5.62
N SER A 71 -3.87 7.40 -5.76
CA SER A 71 -2.72 6.57 -5.40
C SER A 71 -2.75 6.15 -3.93
N LYS A 72 -3.15 7.03 -3.01
CA LYS A 72 -3.29 6.70 -1.58
C LYS A 72 -4.40 5.69 -1.31
N ILE A 73 -5.54 5.79 -2.01
CA ILE A 73 -6.68 4.89 -1.85
C ILE A 73 -6.37 3.50 -2.40
N VAL A 74 -5.81 3.42 -3.61
CA VAL A 74 -5.55 2.13 -4.27
C VAL A 74 -4.18 1.52 -3.94
N LYS A 75 -3.38 2.16 -3.09
CA LYS A 75 -2.08 1.58 -2.71
C LYS A 75 -2.26 0.27 -1.93
N ARG A 76 -1.33 -0.65 -2.12
CA ARG A 76 -1.35 -1.98 -1.51
C ARG A 76 -1.62 -1.99 -0.01
N ASN A 77 -0.98 -1.10 0.75
CA ASN A 77 -1.19 -1.03 2.20
C ASN A 77 -2.62 -0.63 2.59
N THR A 78 -3.23 0.28 1.85
CA THR A 78 -4.63 0.69 2.07
C THR A 78 -5.57 -0.47 1.73
N LEU A 79 -5.37 -1.12 0.58
CA LEU A 79 -6.18 -2.27 0.17
C LEU A 79 -6.02 -3.46 1.13
N ASN A 80 -4.83 -3.70 1.66
CA ASN A 80 -4.61 -4.72 2.70
C ASN A 80 -5.40 -4.42 3.98
N LYS A 81 -5.38 -3.16 4.47
CA LYS A 81 -6.18 -2.73 5.61
C LYS A 81 -7.69 -2.87 5.35
N ILE A 82 -8.13 -2.55 4.14
CA ILE A 82 -9.52 -2.73 3.72
C ILE A 82 -9.89 -4.22 3.73
N GLY A 83 -9.09 -5.08 3.12
CA GLY A 83 -9.33 -6.52 3.08
C GLY A 83 -9.40 -7.15 4.47
N ASP A 84 -8.52 -6.72 5.38
CA ASP A 84 -8.51 -7.12 6.78
C ASP A 84 -9.82 -6.71 7.49
N LYS A 85 -10.19 -5.44 7.42
CA LYS A 85 -11.44 -4.92 8.00
C LYS A 85 -12.70 -5.53 7.38
N MET A 86 -12.65 -6.00 6.15
CA MET A 86 -13.73 -6.74 5.48
C MET A 86 -13.80 -8.21 5.91
N GLY A 87 -12.83 -8.72 6.68
CA GLY A 87 -12.76 -10.12 7.10
C GLY A 87 -12.42 -11.08 5.96
N LEU A 88 -11.66 -10.61 4.95
CA LEU A 88 -11.28 -11.46 3.81
C LEU A 88 -10.23 -12.51 4.16
N ASP A 89 -9.53 -12.36 5.27
CA ASP A 89 -8.60 -13.32 5.83
C ASP A 89 -9.27 -14.68 6.10
N MET A 90 -10.48 -14.68 6.68
CA MET A 90 -11.26 -15.89 6.90
C MET A 90 -11.63 -16.58 5.58
N LEU A 91 -12.06 -15.80 4.57
CA LEU A 91 -12.40 -16.37 3.26
C LEU A 91 -11.17 -16.90 2.53
N LEU A 92 -10.03 -16.22 2.63
CA LEU A 92 -8.77 -16.69 2.05
C LEU A 92 -8.27 -17.96 2.75
N SER A 93 -8.43 -18.08 4.07
CA SER A 93 -8.02 -19.29 4.82
C SER A 93 -8.84 -20.52 4.42
N ASP A 94 -10.12 -20.36 4.10
CA ASP A 94 -10.97 -21.46 3.63
C ASP A 94 -10.55 -22.00 2.25
N TYR A 95 -9.92 -21.14 1.42
CA TYR A 95 -9.54 -21.49 0.05
C TYR A 95 -8.01 -21.58 -0.18
N SER A 96 -7.20 -21.26 0.82
CA SER A 96 -5.73 -21.31 0.75
C SER A 96 -5.17 -22.25 1.80
N GLN A 97 -4.35 -23.21 1.38
CA GLN A 97 -3.63 -24.11 2.28
C GLN A 97 -2.28 -23.54 2.77
N THR A 98 -1.97 -22.30 2.39
CA THR A 98 -0.69 -21.66 2.75
C THR A 98 -0.89 -20.54 3.76
N ARG A 99 0.18 -20.24 4.51
CA ARG A 99 0.19 -19.11 5.45
C ARG A 99 -0.11 -17.81 4.71
N LEU A 100 -1.19 -17.15 5.11
CA LEU A 100 -1.63 -15.88 4.53
C LEU A 100 -0.54 -14.81 4.70
N SER A 101 -0.15 -14.18 3.60
CA SER A 101 0.65 -12.96 3.64
C SER A 101 -0.27 -11.74 3.62
N ARG A 102 0.15 -10.64 4.26
CA ARG A 102 -0.65 -9.39 4.25
C ARG A 102 -0.96 -8.89 2.85
N SER A 103 -0.07 -9.11 1.88
CA SER A 103 -0.28 -8.69 0.48
C SER A 103 -1.44 -9.42 -0.22
N MET A 104 -1.81 -10.60 0.25
CA MET A 104 -2.92 -11.37 -0.32
C MET A 104 -4.28 -10.72 -0.09
N LEU A 105 -4.44 -9.96 0.99
CA LEU A 105 -5.70 -9.26 1.30
C LEU A 105 -6.03 -8.18 0.27
N GLY A 106 -5.06 -7.35 -0.11
CA GLY A 106 -5.25 -6.33 -1.15
C GLY A 106 -5.58 -6.95 -2.51
N ASN A 107 -4.84 -7.99 -2.90
CA ASN A 107 -5.11 -8.73 -4.14
C ASN A 107 -6.53 -9.35 -4.15
N ALA A 108 -7.00 -9.85 -2.99
CA ALA A 108 -8.36 -10.37 -2.85
C ALA A 108 -9.44 -9.28 -2.97
N VAL A 109 -9.17 -8.05 -2.48
CA VAL A 109 -10.08 -6.91 -2.68
C VAL A 109 -10.20 -6.60 -4.17
N GLU A 110 -9.08 -6.49 -4.89
CA GLU A 110 -9.07 -6.25 -6.33
C GLU A 110 -9.76 -7.38 -7.09
N ALA A 111 -9.42 -8.64 -6.80
CA ALA A 111 -10.06 -9.79 -7.42
C ALA A 111 -11.58 -9.86 -7.17
N LEU A 112 -12.02 -9.47 -5.97
CA LEU A 112 -13.45 -9.36 -5.64
C LEU A 112 -14.14 -8.28 -6.47
N VAL A 113 -13.51 -7.11 -6.65
CA VAL A 113 -14.01 -6.05 -7.54
C VAL A 113 -14.12 -6.56 -8.97
N GLY A 114 -13.11 -7.28 -9.46
CA GLY A 114 -13.13 -7.92 -10.78
C GLY A 114 -14.28 -8.94 -10.95
N ALA A 115 -14.52 -9.76 -9.92
CA ALA A 115 -15.62 -10.74 -9.90
C ALA A 115 -16.99 -10.04 -9.94
N VAL A 116 -17.20 -8.99 -9.14
CA VAL A 116 -18.44 -8.18 -9.16
C VAL A 116 -18.64 -7.54 -10.52
N TYR A 117 -17.58 -7.03 -11.12
CA TYR A 117 -17.64 -6.41 -12.46
C TYR A 117 -18.07 -7.40 -13.54
N LEU A 118 -17.49 -8.59 -13.57
CA LEU A 118 -17.87 -9.61 -14.56
C LEU A 118 -19.30 -10.12 -14.37
N GLU A 119 -19.78 -10.16 -13.13
CA GLU A 119 -21.13 -10.62 -12.82
C GLU A 119 -22.21 -9.56 -13.09
N LYS A 120 -21.97 -8.29 -12.74
CA LYS A 120 -23.00 -7.25 -12.65
C LYS A 120 -22.70 -5.98 -13.46
N GLY A 121 -21.55 -5.91 -14.11
CA GLY A 121 -21.12 -4.74 -14.88
C GLY A 121 -20.75 -3.52 -14.03
N TYR A 122 -20.34 -2.45 -14.72
CA TYR A 122 -19.77 -1.26 -14.12
C TYR A 122 -20.65 -0.57 -13.06
N GLY A 123 -21.91 -0.33 -13.37
CA GLY A 123 -22.80 0.43 -12.48
C GLY A 123 -23.03 -0.25 -11.12
N ALA A 124 -23.13 -1.59 -11.09
CA ALA A 124 -23.26 -2.33 -9.84
C ALA A 124 -21.92 -2.36 -9.08
N THR A 125 -20.81 -2.51 -9.78
CA THR A 125 -19.46 -2.48 -9.20
C THR A 125 -19.15 -1.12 -8.59
N LYS A 126 -19.50 -0.03 -9.28
CA LYS A 126 -19.37 1.34 -8.74
C LYS A 126 -20.14 1.49 -7.43
N ARG A 127 -21.40 1.03 -7.37
CA ARG A 127 -22.17 1.07 -6.11
C ARG A 127 -21.53 0.24 -5.00
N PHE A 128 -21.01 -0.94 -5.34
CA PHE A 128 -20.31 -1.80 -4.40
C PHE A 128 -19.03 -1.10 -3.85
N VAL A 129 -18.17 -0.62 -4.73
CA VAL A 129 -16.92 0.05 -4.33
C VAL A 129 -17.20 1.28 -3.47
N ILE A 130 -18.12 2.16 -3.90
CA ILE A 130 -18.40 3.40 -3.16
C ILE A 130 -19.06 3.08 -1.81
N ASN A 131 -20.11 2.27 -1.79
CA ASN A 131 -20.95 2.10 -0.59
C ASN A 131 -20.43 1.04 0.37
N LYS A 132 -19.69 0.01 -0.12
CA LYS A 132 -19.21 -1.08 0.72
C LYS A 132 -17.72 -1.00 1.03
N ILE A 133 -16.93 -0.36 0.15
CA ILE A 133 -15.49 -0.22 0.35
C ILE A 133 -15.16 1.20 0.84
N LEU A 134 -15.32 2.22 -0.01
CA LEU A 134 -14.84 3.55 0.29
C LEU A 134 -15.52 4.15 1.53
N ARG A 135 -16.85 4.15 1.60
CA ARG A 135 -17.59 4.76 2.71
C ARG A 135 -17.38 4.09 4.06
N ASN A 136 -17.09 2.78 4.07
CA ASN A 136 -16.97 2.04 5.32
C ASN A 136 -15.53 1.95 5.84
N TYR A 137 -14.54 2.01 4.94
CA TYR A 137 -13.17 1.67 5.30
C TYR A 137 -12.13 2.72 4.94
N VAL A 138 -12.53 3.77 4.19
CA VAL A 138 -11.60 4.81 3.75
C VAL A 138 -12.03 6.15 4.32
N ASP A 139 -11.27 6.67 5.27
CA ASP A 139 -11.41 8.07 5.65
C ASP A 139 -10.63 8.94 4.66
N VAL A 140 -11.37 9.55 3.73
CA VAL A 140 -10.78 10.37 2.68
C VAL A 140 -10.17 11.66 3.26
N HIS A 141 -10.70 12.19 4.37
CA HIS A 141 -10.17 13.39 5.02
C HIS A 141 -8.87 13.09 5.78
N GLU A 142 -8.79 11.93 6.44
CA GLU A 142 -7.54 11.46 7.04
C GLU A 142 -6.47 11.26 5.95
N LEU A 143 -6.82 10.63 4.82
CA LEU A 143 -5.90 10.46 3.70
C LEU A 143 -5.48 11.78 3.05
N GLU A 144 -6.33 12.80 3.06
CA GLU A 144 -6.00 14.14 2.54
C GLU A 144 -4.93 14.81 3.40
N SER A 145 -5.06 14.74 4.72
CA SER A 145 -4.13 15.34 5.68
C SER A 145 -2.81 14.56 5.82
N PHE A 146 -2.84 13.25 5.57
CA PHE A 146 -1.68 12.38 5.75
C PHE A 146 -0.93 12.16 4.43
N ASP A 147 0.31 12.61 4.35
CA ASP A 147 1.20 12.38 3.23
C ASP A 147 2.44 11.60 3.67
N ASP A 148 2.50 10.33 3.32
CA ASP A 148 3.62 9.43 3.61
C ASP A 148 4.69 9.38 2.51
N ASN A 149 4.65 10.32 1.56
CA ASN A 149 5.69 10.43 0.53
C ASN A 149 6.81 11.39 0.97
N TYR A 150 7.41 11.09 2.10
CA TYR A 150 8.44 11.92 2.72
C TYR A 150 9.62 12.22 1.80
N LYS A 151 9.98 11.27 0.91
CA LYS A 151 11.05 11.48 -0.05
C LYS A 151 10.74 12.63 -1.02
N SER A 152 9.52 12.69 -1.56
CA SER A 152 9.11 13.79 -2.45
C SER A 152 8.96 15.10 -1.69
N GLN A 153 8.38 15.06 -0.48
CA GLN A 153 8.23 16.25 0.35
C GLN A 153 9.60 16.87 0.71
N LEU A 154 10.57 16.04 1.11
CA LEU A 154 11.91 16.51 1.41
C LEU A 154 12.59 17.11 0.17
N LEU A 155 12.43 16.48 -1.01
CA LEU A 155 12.96 17.00 -2.26
C LEU A 155 12.37 18.37 -2.60
N GLU A 156 11.04 18.49 -2.53
CA GLU A 156 10.34 19.76 -2.79
C GLU A 156 10.76 20.86 -1.80
N TRP A 157 10.88 20.50 -0.52
CA TRP A 157 11.32 21.44 0.51
C TRP A 157 12.75 21.90 0.26
N CYS A 158 13.67 20.99 -0.03
CA CYS A 158 15.07 21.34 -0.34
C CYS A 158 15.14 22.26 -1.58
N GLN A 159 14.39 21.94 -2.64
CA GLN A 159 14.34 22.76 -3.86
C GLN A 159 13.83 24.19 -3.56
N LYS A 160 12.80 24.33 -2.75
CA LYS A 160 12.26 25.64 -2.35
C LYS A 160 13.25 26.45 -1.54
N ASN A 161 14.12 25.80 -0.77
CA ASN A 161 15.14 26.45 0.06
C ASN A 161 16.53 26.54 -0.61
N GLY A 162 16.63 26.24 -1.92
CA GLY A 162 17.88 26.28 -2.67
C GLY A 162 18.92 25.23 -2.23
N GLN A 163 18.46 24.16 -1.57
CA GLN A 163 19.30 23.08 -1.07
C GLN A 163 19.26 21.86 -1.99
N THR A 164 20.30 21.04 -1.91
CA THR A 164 20.39 19.79 -2.66
C THR A 164 20.18 18.60 -1.73
N VAL A 165 19.35 17.63 -2.15
CA VAL A 165 19.15 16.37 -1.44
C VAL A 165 19.63 15.19 -2.28
N SER A 166 20.35 14.26 -1.63
CA SER A 166 20.79 13.02 -2.26
C SER A 166 20.70 11.84 -1.29
N TYR A 167 20.67 10.63 -1.85
CA TYR A 167 20.54 9.39 -1.09
C TYR A 167 21.74 8.49 -1.37
N LYS A 168 22.44 8.09 -0.30
CA LYS A 168 23.58 7.17 -0.38
C LYS A 168 23.24 5.84 0.26
N LEU A 169 23.48 4.76 -0.46
CA LEU A 169 23.43 3.41 0.12
C LEU A 169 24.68 3.26 0.99
N VAL A 170 24.47 3.17 2.31
CA VAL A 170 25.56 3.03 3.28
C VAL A 170 25.97 1.58 3.44
N ALA A 171 24.99 0.67 3.53
CA ALA A 171 25.22 -0.75 3.69
C ALA A 171 24.11 -1.57 3.07
N ARG A 172 24.46 -2.80 2.66
CA ARG A 172 23.53 -3.87 2.37
C ARG A 172 23.97 -5.09 3.18
N TYR A 173 23.08 -5.63 3.99
CA TYR A 173 23.37 -6.76 4.87
C TYR A 173 22.16 -7.70 4.95
N LYS A 174 22.36 -8.91 5.46
CA LYS A 174 21.29 -9.88 5.69
C LYS A 174 20.84 -9.84 7.14
N PHE A 175 19.54 -9.70 7.34
CA PHE A 175 18.88 -9.87 8.63
C PHE A 175 17.76 -10.89 8.46
N GLU A 176 17.73 -11.91 9.29
CA GLU A 176 16.75 -13.02 9.22
C GLU A 176 16.59 -13.62 7.80
N LYS A 177 17.72 -13.86 7.12
CA LYS A 177 17.78 -14.40 5.73
C LYS A 177 17.23 -13.45 4.64
N ARG A 178 16.88 -12.20 4.95
CA ARG A 178 16.43 -11.18 4.01
C ARG A 178 17.47 -10.08 3.85
N ASP A 179 17.56 -9.51 2.66
CA ASP A 179 18.40 -8.33 2.44
C ASP A 179 17.81 -7.12 3.17
N ARG A 180 18.65 -6.35 3.87
CA ARG A 180 18.36 -5.01 4.37
C ARG A 180 19.27 -3.99 3.72
N PHE A 181 18.73 -2.79 3.52
CA PHE A 181 19.38 -1.68 2.83
C PHE A 181 19.43 -0.49 3.79
N LYS A 182 20.63 -0.13 4.26
CA LYS A 182 20.83 1.07 5.06
C LYS A 182 21.11 2.25 4.14
N VAL A 183 20.26 3.29 4.19
CA VAL A 183 20.35 4.48 3.34
C VAL A 183 20.56 5.71 4.19
N ALA A 184 21.49 6.59 3.78
CA ALA A 184 21.66 7.91 4.34
C ALA A 184 21.07 8.99 3.45
N VAL A 185 20.36 9.94 4.05
CA VAL A 185 19.92 11.19 3.43
C VAL A 185 21.01 12.23 3.63
N MET A 186 21.43 12.84 2.53
CA MET A 186 22.39 13.94 2.50
C MET A 186 21.68 15.21 2.05
N VAL A 187 21.80 16.30 2.80
CA VAL A 187 21.37 17.65 2.40
C VAL A 187 22.61 18.52 2.32
N ASP A 188 22.85 19.15 1.19
CA ASP A 188 24.06 19.94 0.90
C ASP A 188 25.37 19.19 1.24
N ASN A 189 25.42 17.89 0.89
CA ASN A 189 26.51 16.96 1.19
C ASN A 189 26.71 16.63 2.68
N GLN A 190 25.92 17.16 3.59
CA GLN A 190 25.95 16.77 5.01
C GLN A 190 24.96 15.63 5.26
N LYS A 191 25.38 14.64 6.04
CA LYS A 191 24.52 13.52 6.44
C LYS A 191 23.52 14.02 7.49
N VAL A 192 22.23 13.97 7.17
CA VAL A 192 21.15 14.41 8.06
C VAL A 192 20.55 13.23 8.81
N ALA A 193 20.19 12.15 8.11
CA ALA A 193 19.55 11.00 8.74
C ALA A 193 19.94 9.69 8.06
N THR A 194 19.72 8.59 8.78
CA THR A 194 19.84 7.23 8.22
C THR A 194 18.65 6.38 8.61
N ALA A 195 18.27 5.46 7.74
CA ALA A 195 17.32 4.40 8.05
C ALA A 195 17.66 3.15 7.25
N ASP A 196 17.14 2.02 7.69
CA ASP A 196 17.27 0.76 7.00
C ASP A 196 15.94 0.03 6.89
N ASP A 197 15.76 -0.69 5.79
CA ASP A 197 14.56 -1.49 5.52
C ASP A 197 14.89 -2.64 4.57
N PHE A 198 13.95 -3.56 4.40
CA PHE A 198 14.04 -4.73 3.51
C PHE A 198 14.08 -4.36 2.02
N ASN A 199 13.79 -3.13 1.65
CA ASN A 199 14.01 -2.62 0.29
C ASN A 199 14.51 -1.18 0.32
N LYS A 200 15.31 -0.83 -0.70
CA LYS A 200 15.94 0.49 -0.80
C LYS A 200 14.92 1.64 -0.79
N LYS A 201 13.79 1.47 -1.50
CA LYS A 201 12.76 2.54 -1.59
C LYS A 201 12.11 2.83 -0.23
N SER A 202 11.79 1.81 0.55
CA SER A 202 11.25 2.00 1.91
C SER A 202 12.30 2.63 2.83
N ALA A 203 13.57 2.19 2.76
CA ALA A 203 14.65 2.80 3.52
C ALA A 203 14.83 4.29 3.18
N GLU A 204 14.71 4.68 1.90
CA GLU A 204 14.75 6.07 1.47
C GLU A 204 13.59 6.89 2.03
N GLN A 205 12.37 6.32 2.09
CA GLN A 205 11.19 6.99 2.68
C GLN A 205 11.37 7.21 4.18
N THR A 206 11.74 6.17 4.93
CA THR A 206 11.97 6.26 6.38
C THR A 206 13.12 7.19 6.72
N ALA A 207 14.20 7.17 5.93
CA ALA A 207 15.32 8.10 6.11
C ALA A 207 14.90 9.56 5.83
N SER A 208 14.03 9.78 4.85
CA SER A 208 13.48 11.11 4.54
C SER A 208 12.58 11.62 5.66
N GLU A 209 11.72 10.77 6.22
CA GLU A 209 10.88 11.09 7.37
C GLU A 209 11.73 11.55 8.56
N LYS A 210 12.76 10.76 8.94
CA LYS A 210 13.71 11.13 9.99
C LYS A 210 14.44 12.43 9.68
N ALA A 211 14.87 12.63 8.44
CA ALA A 211 15.51 13.87 8.03
C ALA A 211 14.59 15.08 8.17
N MET A 212 13.31 14.95 7.80
CA MET A 212 12.33 16.03 7.95
C MET A 212 12.05 16.37 9.42
N MET A 213 12.04 15.37 10.32
CA MET A 213 11.95 15.59 11.76
C MET A 213 13.18 16.34 12.27
N MET A 214 14.40 15.89 11.92
CA MET A 214 15.65 16.50 12.34
C MET A 214 15.84 17.95 11.82
N LEU A 215 15.27 18.24 10.65
CA LEU A 215 15.27 19.59 10.06
C LEU A 215 14.12 20.47 10.60
N GLY A 216 13.27 19.95 11.49
CA GLY A 216 12.13 20.68 12.05
C GLY A 216 11.01 20.96 11.04
N ILE A 217 10.95 20.21 9.94
CA ILE A 217 9.95 20.37 8.88
C ILE A 217 8.61 19.73 9.29
N ILE A 218 8.68 18.62 10.02
CA ILE A 218 7.51 17.92 10.58
C ILE A 218 7.74 17.68 12.08
N ALA A 219 6.64 17.59 12.84
CA ALA A 219 6.72 17.25 14.26
C ALA A 219 7.10 15.77 14.45
N ASP A 220 7.83 15.47 15.50
CA ASP A 220 8.10 14.11 15.94
C ASP A 220 6.80 13.50 16.51
N THR A 221 6.23 12.51 15.84
CA THR A 221 4.97 11.87 16.25
C THR A 221 5.17 10.77 17.30
N GLY A 222 6.41 10.50 17.73
CA GLY A 222 6.70 9.59 18.85
C GLY A 222 6.37 8.10 18.65
N GLU A 223 5.91 7.67 17.48
CA GLU A 223 5.49 6.28 17.24
C GLU A 223 6.61 5.30 16.82
N ASN A 224 7.85 5.75 16.70
CA ASN A 224 9.00 4.90 16.34
C ASN A 224 10.13 4.96 17.37
N GLY A 225 9.80 4.80 18.64
CA GLY A 225 10.77 4.79 19.73
C GLY A 225 11.19 3.38 20.15
N VAL A 226 12.16 2.78 19.48
CA VAL A 226 13.21 1.98 20.12
C VAL A 226 14.48 2.26 19.35
N LEU A 227 15.24 3.23 19.87
CA LEU A 227 16.63 3.43 19.50
C LEU A 227 17.45 2.48 20.38
N GLU A 228 17.97 1.41 19.80
CA GLU A 228 19.17 0.79 20.34
C GLU A 228 20.33 1.72 20.02
N GLU A 229 20.88 2.34 21.06
CA GLU A 229 22.17 3.00 21.01
C GLU A 229 23.23 1.90 20.86
N ASP A 230 23.80 1.73 19.67
CA ASP A 230 25.01 0.96 19.46
C ASP A 230 26.19 1.79 19.99
N ASP A 231 26.66 1.42 21.16
CA ASP A 231 27.95 1.86 21.70
C ASP A 231 29.06 1.49 20.71
N GLU A 232 29.65 2.49 20.06
CA GLU A 232 30.91 2.34 19.37
C GLU A 232 32.02 2.21 20.45
N GLU A 233 32.36 0.98 20.83
CA GLU A 233 33.65 0.73 21.50
C GLU A 233 34.76 0.94 20.46
N GLU A 234 35.43 2.10 20.60
CA GLU A 234 36.80 2.30 20.09
C GLU A 234 37.71 1.31 20.79
N ASN A 235 38.20 0.32 20.07
CA ASN A 235 39.40 -0.40 20.46
C ASN A 235 40.59 0.22 19.74
N GLU A 236 41.30 1.12 20.46
CA GLU A 236 42.70 1.31 20.26
C GLU A 236 43.45 0.08 20.85
N ASP A 237 44.19 -0.63 19.98
CA ASP A 237 45.56 -1.13 20.23
C ASP A 237 46.10 -1.82 18.95
#